data_d2313db0d76e28699ac4ebf4ae0b1bb1
#
_entry.id   d2313db0d76e28699ac4ebf4ae0b1bb1
#
_cell.length_a   1.000
_cell.length_b   1.000
_cell.length_c   1.000
_cell.angle_alpha   90.00
_cell.angle_beta   90.00
_cell.angle_gamma   90.00
#
_symmetry.space_group_name_H-M   'P 1'
#
loop_
_entity.id
_entity.type
_entity.pdbx_description
1 polymer ?
#
loop_
_entity_poly.entity_id
_entity_poly.type
_entity_poly.pdbx_seq_one_letter_code
_entity_poly.pdbx_strand_id
1 'polypeptide(L)'
;MATYILLINFTEQGIRNVKGSPDRSDQLNATAAKMGITIKDIFWTSGIHDGVLIFESVDDERAAALSLHLGSLGNVRTTSLRAFNKAEIESIIAKLP
;
A
#
# COMPACT_ATOMS: atom_id res chain seq x y z
N MET A 1 -1.86 14.67 5.48
CA MET A 1 -1.50 13.24 5.49
C MET A 1 -0.55 12.94 4.34
N ALA A 2 0.33 12.00 4.55
CA ALA A 2 1.28 11.58 3.54
C ALA A 2 0.69 10.48 2.66
N THR A 3 1.03 10.48 1.38
CA THR A 3 0.58 9.48 0.42
C THR A 3 1.66 8.42 0.21
N TYR A 4 1.24 7.18 0.16
CA TYR A 4 2.11 6.02 -0.05
C TYR A 4 1.54 5.15 -1.16
N ILE A 5 2.43 4.51 -1.90
CA ILE A 5 2.09 3.52 -2.90
C ILE A 5 2.76 2.22 -2.51
N LEU A 6 1.98 1.16 -2.36
CA LEU A 6 2.50 -0.19 -2.18
C LEU A 6 2.43 -0.93 -3.51
N LEU A 7 3.57 -1.43 -3.94
CA LEU A 7 3.64 -2.38 -5.03
C LEU A 7 3.56 -3.77 -4.40
N ILE A 8 2.63 -4.58 -4.88
CA ILE A 8 2.26 -5.84 -4.24
C ILE A 8 2.65 -7.01 -5.12
N ASN A 9 3.29 -8.02 -4.53
CA ASN A 9 3.55 -9.29 -5.18
C ASN A 9 2.96 -10.42 -4.35
N PHE A 10 2.25 -11.35 -5.00
CA PHE A 10 1.77 -12.55 -4.32
C PHE A 10 2.94 -13.45 -3.95
N THR A 11 2.82 -14.07 -2.79
CA THR A 11 3.65 -15.22 -2.42
C THR A 11 3.07 -16.48 -3.05
N GLU A 12 3.74 -17.64 -2.86
CA GLU A 12 3.17 -18.93 -3.24
C GLU A 12 1.77 -19.13 -2.64
N GLN A 13 1.63 -18.84 -1.37
CA GLN A 13 0.34 -18.93 -0.70
C GLN A 13 -0.69 -17.99 -1.32
N GLY A 14 -0.30 -16.74 -1.59
CA GLY A 14 -1.20 -15.73 -2.13
C GLY A 14 -1.70 -16.06 -3.53
N ILE A 15 -0.82 -16.56 -4.39
CA ILE A 15 -1.25 -16.93 -5.76
C ILE A 15 -2.14 -18.17 -5.75
N ARG A 16 -1.89 -19.13 -4.87
CA ARG A 16 -2.77 -20.28 -4.71
C ARG A 16 -4.18 -19.88 -4.26
N ASN A 17 -4.26 -18.85 -3.43
CA ASN A 17 -5.51 -18.35 -2.84
C ASN A 17 -6.02 -17.08 -3.53
N VAL A 18 -5.64 -16.87 -4.79
CA VAL A 18 -5.94 -15.63 -5.52
C VAL A 18 -7.44 -15.36 -5.64
N LYS A 19 -8.27 -16.40 -5.67
CA LYS A 19 -9.73 -16.25 -5.76
C LYS A 19 -10.31 -15.49 -4.57
N GLY A 20 -9.67 -15.55 -3.41
CA GLY A 20 -10.10 -14.82 -2.22
C GLY A 20 -9.53 -13.40 -2.12
N SER A 21 -8.73 -12.96 -3.11
CA SER A 21 -8.07 -11.66 -3.05
C SER A 21 -9.04 -10.47 -2.96
N PRO A 22 -10.15 -10.44 -3.71
CA PRO A 22 -11.12 -9.35 -3.56
C PRO A 22 -11.72 -9.25 -2.16
N ASP A 23 -12.05 -10.39 -1.53
CA ASP A 23 -12.56 -10.40 -0.16
C ASP A 23 -11.52 -9.92 0.84
N ARG A 24 -10.25 -10.30 0.64
CA ARG A 24 -9.15 -9.82 1.48
C ARG A 24 -8.98 -8.30 1.36
N SER A 25 -9.21 -7.72 0.19
CA SER A 25 -9.14 -6.26 0.02
C SER A 25 -10.24 -5.55 0.80
N ASP A 26 -11.44 -6.14 0.90
CA ASP A 26 -12.52 -5.60 1.71
C ASP A 26 -12.14 -5.61 3.21
N GLN A 27 -11.54 -6.71 3.67
CA GLN A 27 -11.04 -6.81 5.04
C GLN A 27 -9.93 -5.80 5.31
N LEU A 28 -9.09 -5.55 4.34
CA LEU A 28 -8.02 -4.56 4.43
C LEU A 28 -8.56 -3.16 4.65
N ASN A 29 -9.63 -2.78 3.94
CA ASN A 29 -10.25 -1.47 4.15
C ASN A 29 -10.68 -1.27 5.61
N ALA A 30 -11.30 -2.28 6.21
CA ALA A 30 -11.72 -2.22 7.61
C ALA A 30 -10.53 -2.13 8.57
N THR A 31 -9.48 -2.91 8.32
CA THR A 31 -8.27 -2.90 9.15
C THR A 31 -7.54 -1.56 9.05
N ALA A 32 -7.38 -1.04 7.86
CA ALA A 32 -6.72 0.24 7.62
C ALA A 32 -7.42 1.39 8.34
N ALA A 33 -8.75 1.39 8.33
CA ALA A 33 -9.54 2.41 9.03
C ALA A 33 -9.22 2.43 10.53
N LYS A 34 -9.06 1.26 11.15
CA LYS A 34 -8.68 1.14 12.57
C LYS A 34 -7.27 1.64 12.84
N MET A 35 -6.42 1.66 11.84
CA MET A 35 -5.02 2.11 11.94
C MET A 35 -4.86 3.60 11.62
N GLY A 36 -5.94 4.31 11.33
CA GLY A 36 -5.87 5.72 10.92
C GLY A 36 -5.36 5.89 9.50
N ILE A 37 -5.54 4.89 8.66
CA ILE A 37 -5.11 4.88 7.26
C ILE A 37 -6.34 4.95 6.36
N THR A 38 -6.26 5.81 5.34
CA THR A 38 -7.31 5.95 4.33
C THR A 38 -6.83 5.33 3.02
N ILE A 39 -7.47 4.25 2.59
CA ILE A 39 -7.16 3.64 1.30
C ILE A 39 -7.87 4.44 0.21
N LYS A 40 -7.09 4.89 -0.77
CA LYS A 40 -7.58 5.70 -1.88
C LYS A 40 -7.96 4.84 -3.07
N ASP A 41 -7.09 3.89 -3.44
CA ASP A 41 -7.28 3.03 -4.59
C ASP A 41 -6.59 1.69 -4.40
N ILE A 42 -7.18 0.65 -4.98
CA ILE A 42 -6.59 -0.68 -5.09
C ILE A 42 -6.75 -1.14 -6.54
N PHE A 43 -5.65 -1.62 -7.11
CA PHE A 43 -5.65 -2.21 -8.44
C PHE A 43 -4.94 -3.55 -8.43
N TRP A 44 -5.49 -4.53 -9.14
CA TRP A 44 -4.77 -5.75 -9.49
C TRP A 44 -4.10 -5.50 -10.83
N THR A 45 -2.83 -5.88 -10.96
CA THR A 45 -2.03 -5.59 -12.14
C THR A 45 -1.50 -6.86 -12.77
N SER A 46 -1.18 -6.77 -14.05
CA SER A 46 -0.52 -7.82 -14.80
C SER A 46 0.90 -7.33 -15.12
N GLY A 47 1.91 -8.14 -14.79
CA GLY A 47 3.31 -7.77 -15.00
C GLY A 47 4.17 -8.19 -13.82
N ILE A 48 5.24 -7.44 -13.56
CA ILE A 48 6.18 -7.78 -12.47
C ILE A 48 5.59 -7.57 -11.09
N HIS A 49 4.54 -6.77 -10.97
CA HIS A 49 3.78 -6.60 -9.72
C HIS A 49 2.36 -7.09 -9.94
N ASP A 50 1.78 -7.66 -8.90
CA ASP A 50 0.43 -8.24 -8.94
C ASP A 50 -0.64 -7.27 -8.50
N GLY A 51 -0.27 -6.18 -7.87
CA GLY A 51 -1.21 -5.16 -7.44
C GLY A 51 -0.55 -3.88 -7.02
N VAL A 52 -1.38 -2.85 -6.86
CA VAL A 52 -0.98 -1.53 -6.40
C VAL A 52 -2.02 -1.04 -5.39
N LEU A 53 -1.55 -0.58 -4.25
CA LEU A 53 -2.39 0.04 -3.22
C LEU A 53 -1.92 1.47 -3.00
N ILE A 54 -2.84 2.43 -3.12
CA ILE A 54 -2.56 3.83 -2.86
C ILE A 54 -3.31 4.22 -1.60
N PHE A 55 -2.60 4.74 -0.60
CA PHE A 55 -3.20 5.11 0.67
C PHE A 55 -2.56 6.36 1.28
N GLU A 56 -3.28 6.97 2.21
CA GLU A 56 -2.80 8.09 3.02
C GLU A 56 -2.66 7.67 4.46
N SER A 57 -1.60 8.12 5.12
CA SER A 57 -1.33 7.86 6.52
C SER A 57 -0.85 9.14 7.21
N VAL A 58 -1.16 9.28 8.50
CA VAL A 58 -0.72 10.43 9.30
C VAL A 58 0.78 10.43 9.56
N ASP A 59 1.40 9.25 9.56
CA ASP A 59 2.84 9.11 9.82
C ASP A 59 3.41 7.87 9.13
N ASP A 60 4.76 7.82 9.10
CA ASP A 60 5.49 6.72 8.47
C ASP A 60 5.38 5.42 9.25
N GLU A 61 5.24 5.49 10.56
CA GLU A 61 5.16 4.30 11.40
C GLU A 61 3.89 3.51 11.12
N ARG A 62 2.74 4.19 10.97
CA ARG A 62 1.48 3.53 10.60
C ARG A 62 1.55 2.94 9.21
N ALA A 63 2.17 3.65 8.27
CA ALA A 63 2.38 3.14 6.91
C ALA A 63 3.22 1.87 6.93
N ALA A 64 4.32 1.86 7.68
CA ALA A 64 5.17 0.67 7.85
C ALA A 64 4.40 -0.46 8.54
N ALA A 65 3.59 -0.16 9.53
CA ALA A 65 2.76 -1.14 10.23
C ALA A 65 1.77 -1.82 9.27
N LEU A 66 1.19 -1.08 8.33
CA LEU A 66 0.31 -1.66 7.32
C LEU A 66 1.05 -2.66 6.44
N SER A 67 2.25 -2.30 5.97
CA SER A 67 3.08 -3.20 5.16
C SER A 67 3.42 -4.48 5.92
N LEU A 68 3.82 -4.36 7.20
CA LEU A 68 4.13 -5.51 8.03
C LEU A 68 2.90 -6.38 8.28
N HIS A 69 1.76 -5.75 8.52
CA HIS A 69 0.51 -6.48 8.70
C HIS A 69 0.18 -7.32 7.47
N LEU A 70 0.23 -6.71 6.29
CA LEU A 70 -0.03 -7.42 5.03
C LEU A 70 0.94 -8.58 4.83
N GLY A 71 2.23 -8.34 5.06
CA GLY A 71 3.25 -9.38 4.94
C GLY A 71 3.03 -10.52 5.93
N SER A 72 2.58 -10.20 7.14
CA SER A 72 2.37 -11.21 8.20
C SER A 72 1.24 -12.19 7.89
N LEU A 73 0.30 -11.81 7.04
CA LEU A 73 -0.79 -12.70 6.62
C LEU A 73 -0.31 -13.76 5.63
N GLY A 74 0.86 -13.59 5.05
CA GLY A 74 1.51 -14.59 4.21
C GLY A 74 1.12 -14.59 2.75
N ASN A 75 0.15 -13.79 2.34
CA ASN A 75 -0.36 -13.79 0.95
C ASN A 75 0.41 -12.87 0.01
N VAL A 76 1.07 -11.85 0.56
CA VAL A 76 1.76 -10.84 -0.26
C VAL A 76 3.08 -10.41 0.36
N ARG A 77 3.96 -9.90 -0.51
CA ARG A 77 5.09 -9.07 -0.13
C ARG A 77 4.90 -7.73 -0.80
N THR A 78 5.34 -6.68 -0.14
CA THR A 78 5.12 -5.32 -0.62
C THR A 78 6.42 -4.53 -0.73
N THR A 79 6.43 -3.59 -1.66
CA THR A 79 7.47 -2.56 -1.76
C THR A 79 6.77 -1.22 -1.54
N SER A 80 7.19 -0.48 -0.53
CA SER A 80 6.55 0.78 -0.15
C SER A 80 7.27 1.97 -0.77
N LEU A 81 6.51 2.86 -1.38
CA LEU A 81 7.01 4.09 -1.97
C LEU A 81 6.32 5.27 -1.29
N ARG A 82 7.12 6.24 -0.82
CA ARG A 82 6.58 7.52 -0.38
C ARG A 82 6.26 8.34 -1.63
N ALA A 83 5.03 8.75 -1.81
CA ALA A 83 4.58 9.48 -3.00
C ALA A 83 4.39 10.96 -2.67
N PHE A 84 4.71 11.82 -3.63
CA PHE A 84 4.57 13.27 -3.53
C PHE A 84 3.73 13.77 -4.69
N ASN A 85 2.73 14.60 -4.39
CA ASN A 85 1.97 15.27 -5.44
C ASN A 85 2.78 16.45 -6.01
N LYS A 86 2.19 17.17 -6.98
CA LYS A 86 2.89 18.28 -7.65
C LYS A 86 3.31 19.36 -6.66
N ALA A 87 2.42 19.79 -5.77
CA ALA A 87 2.72 20.83 -4.80
C ALA A 87 3.82 20.41 -3.84
N GLU A 88 3.79 19.15 -3.41
CA GLU A 88 4.80 18.60 -2.50
C GLU A 88 6.17 18.52 -3.17
N ILE A 89 6.25 18.06 -4.42
CA ILE A 89 7.53 17.99 -5.13
C ILE A 89 8.10 19.39 -5.41
N GLU A 90 7.26 20.36 -5.69
CA GLU A 90 7.70 21.75 -5.84
C GLU A 90 8.34 22.26 -4.55
N SER A 91 7.75 21.96 -3.40
CA SER A 91 8.30 22.32 -2.09
C SER A 91 9.65 21.65 -1.83
N ILE A 92 9.78 20.38 -2.23
CA ILE A 92 11.05 19.63 -2.09
C ILE A 92 12.12 20.25 -2.98
N ILE A 93 11.79 20.54 -4.23
CA ILE A 93 12.72 21.14 -5.20
C ILE A 93 13.22 22.48 -4.69
N ALA A 94 12.36 23.26 -4.03
CA ALA A 94 12.73 24.56 -3.46
C ALA A 94 13.81 24.46 -2.37
N LYS A 95 14.05 23.25 -1.81
CA LYS A 95 15.08 23.00 -0.81
C LYS A 95 16.43 22.64 -1.42
N LEU A 96 16.49 22.44 -2.73
CA LEU A 96 17.77 22.14 -3.41
C LEU A 96 18.68 23.35 -3.39
N PRO A 97 20.02 23.13 -3.26
CA PRO A 97 21.00 24.21 -3.28
C PRO A 97 21.10 24.90 -4.64
#